data_d98ad7d61d26fcb7d74391c9b4825325
#
_entry.id   d98ad7d61d26fcb7d74391c9b4825325
#
_cell.length_a   1.000
_cell.length_b   1.000
_cell.length_c   1.000
_cell.angle_alpha   90.00
_cell.angle_beta   90.00
_cell.angle_gamma   90.00
#
_symmetry.space_group_name_H-M   'P 1'
#
loop_
_entity.id
_entity.type
_entity.pdbx_description
1 polymer ?
#
loop_
_entity_poly.entity_id
_entity_poly.type
_entity_poly.pdbx_seq_one_letter_code
_entity_poly.pdbx_strand_id
1 'polypeptide(L)'
;ISFPRDLVVGIPECPDEDGDTKVYSTESLNTALYYGGLQCVVMTIGALTGLPIQFAGMIDFVGVGNMASAVGGVTVCTTGPVVDESTGIDLPVAGQYTLEGGEALAFLRTRHGVGDGSDLTRISSQQVFLSSLIRKIKSDDTLSDPKKVFALAQAALNNMSLSSGLADPYTLASIEPAVKEL
;
A
#
# COMPACT_ATOMS: atom_id res chain seq x y z
N ILE A 1 -1.60 10.66 -7.27
CA ILE A 1 -1.25 11.59 -6.18
C ILE A 1 -0.92 10.73 -4.96
N SER A 2 0.18 11.02 -4.26
CA SER A 2 0.60 10.36 -3.03
C SER A 2 0.59 11.39 -1.90
N PHE A 3 0.04 11.00 -0.75
CA PHE A 3 0.02 11.83 0.45
C PHE A 3 0.91 11.18 1.52
N PRO A 4 1.84 11.93 2.14
CA PRO A 4 2.57 11.44 3.30
C PRO A 4 1.60 11.10 4.45
N ARG A 5 1.84 9.98 5.13
CA ARG A 5 0.99 9.55 6.26
C ARG A 5 0.95 10.56 7.42
N ASP A 6 2.05 11.28 7.61
CA ASP A 6 2.25 12.24 8.69
C ASP A 6 1.90 13.69 8.26
N LEU A 7 1.28 13.85 7.08
CA LEU A 7 0.77 15.13 6.62
C LEU A 7 -0.32 15.64 7.59
N VAL A 8 -0.13 16.81 8.16
CA VAL A 8 -1.10 17.44 9.06
C VAL A 8 -2.23 18.04 8.23
N VAL A 9 -3.46 17.56 8.46
CA VAL A 9 -4.66 17.93 7.71
C VAL A 9 -5.86 18.10 8.65
N GLY A 10 -6.89 18.77 8.19
CA GLY A 10 -8.18 18.76 8.86
C GLY A 10 -8.86 17.41 8.64
N ILE A 11 -9.10 16.69 9.73
CA ILE A 11 -9.89 15.46 9.73
C ILE A 11 -11.35 15.85 10.01
N PRO A 12 -12.28 15.58 9.08
CA PRO A 12 -13.69 15.91 9.27
C PRO A 12 -14.31 15.06 10.39
N GLU A 13 -15.52 15.39 10.76
CA GLU A 13 -16.33 14.53 11.62
C GLU A 13 -16.55 13.18 10.92
N CYS A 14 -16.02 12.11 11.52
CA CYS A 14 -16.10 10.76 10.98
C CYS A 14 -16.87 9.84 11.94
N PRO A 15 -17.80 9.03 11.45
CA PRO A 15 -18.35 7.94 12.24
C PRO A 15 -17.27 6.89 12.52
N ASP A 16 -17.19 6.40 13.74
CA ASP A 16 -16.39 5.23 14.09
C ASP A 16 -17.18 3.91 13.87
N GLU A 17 -16.59 2.78 14.23
CA GLU A 17 -17.21 1.46 14.08
C GLU A 17 -18.46 1.28 14.96
N ASP A 18 -18.55 2.01 16.06
CA ASP A 18 -19.68 1.97 17.00
C ASP A 18 -20.79 2.97 16.62
N GLY A 19 -20.55 3.79 15.59
CA GLY A 19 -21.48 4.82 15.11
C GLY A 19 -21.38 6.14 15.85
N ASP A 20 -20.43 6.27 16.80
CA ASP A 20 -20.10 7.54 17.42
C ASP A 20 -19.32 8.43 16.45
N THR A 21 -19.60 9.72 16.47
CA THR A 21 -18.94 10.65 15.55
C THR A 21 -17.76 11.34 16.25
N LYS A 22 -16.54 11.16 15.73
CA LYS A 22 -15.39 11.95 16.14
C LYS A 22 -15.53 13.39 15.69
N VAL A 23 -15.27 14.31 16.61
CA VAL A 23 -15.28 15.75 16.34
C VAL A 23 -14.12 16.13 15.41
N TYR A 24 -14.34 17.12 14.54
CA TYR A 24 -13.28 17.68 13.69
C TYR A 24 -12.00 17.97 14.47
N SER A 25 -10.87 17.56 13.92
CA SER A 25 -9.53 17.80 14.48
C SER A 25 -8.53 18.15 13.39
N THR A 26 -7.38 18.72 13.78
CA THR A 26 -6.25 18.96 12.87
C THR A 26 -5.10 18.12 13.34
N GLU A 27 -4.82 17.04 12.64
CA GLU A 27 -3.87 16.01 13.03
C GLU A 27 -3.19 15.38 11.80
N SER A 28 -2.30 14.44 12.03
CA SER A 28 -1.67 13.66 10.97
C SER A 28 -2.70 12.81 10.21
N LEU A 29 -2.60 12.74 8.90
CA LEU A 29 -3.54 12.00 8.04
C LEU A 29 -3.75 10.54 8.46
N ASN A 30 -2.73 9.88 9.01
CA ASN A 30 -2.85 8.50 9.48
C ASN A 30 -3.79 8.34 10.67
N THR A 31 -4.06 9.39 11.46
CA THR A 31 -5.03 9.31 12.57
C THR A 31 -6.47 9.16 12.07
N ALA A 32 -6.77 9.58 10.85
CA ALA A 32 -8.08 9.33 10.24
C ALA A 32 -8.42 7.83 10.19
N LEU A 33 -7.41 6.98 9.93
CA LEU A 33 -7.60 5.52 9.92
C LEU A 33 -7.95 4.98 11.31
N TYR A 34 -7.38 5.57 12.35
CA TYR A 34 -7.66 5.20 13.74
C TYR A 34 -9.07 5.63 14.19
N TYR A 35 -9.54 6.78 13.72
CA TYR A 35 -10.83 7.35 14.14
C TYR A 35 -12.05 6.67 13.50
N GLY A 36 -11.99 6.35 12.23
CA GLY A 36 -13.15 5.79 11.51
C GLY A 36 -12.74 4.94 10.30
N GLY A 37 -11.59 4.27 10.40
CA GLY A 37 -11.14 3.31 9.39
C GLY A 37 -11.00 3.92 8.00
N LEU A 38 -11.21 3.08 6.99
CA LEU A 38 -11.11 3.46 5.58
C LEU A 38 -12.08 4.59 5.20
N GLN A 39 -13.27 4.61 5.80
CA GLN A 39 -14.28 5.63 5.52
C GLN A 39 -13.81 7.03 5.93
N CYS A 40 -13.21 7.17 7.11
CA CYS A 40 -12.68 8.45 7.58
C CYS A 40 -11.53 8.95 6.71
N VAL A 41 -10.65 8.05 6.25
CA VAL A 41 -9.58 8.39 5.30
C VAL A 41 -10.17 8.92 4.00
N VAL A 42 -11.19 8.26 3.44
CA VAL A 42 -11.89 8.71 2.22
C VAL A 42 -12.48 10.10 2.40
N MET A 43 -13.19 10.35 3.52
CA MET A 43 -13.76 11.66 3.82
C MET A 43 -12.68 12.74 3.96
N THR A 44 -11.58 12.42 4.63
CA THR A 44 -10.45 13.34 4.83
C THR A 44 -9.77 13.71 3.52
N ILE A 45 -9.47 12.72 2.67
CA ILE A 45 -8.86 12.96 1.36
C ILE A 45 -9.83 13.69 0.43
N GLY A 46 -11.11 13.34 0.45
CA GLY A 46 -12.16 14.06 -0.29
C GLY A 46 -12.26 15.53 0.10
N ALA A 47 -12.23 15.82 1.40
CA ALA A 47 -12.25 17.20 1.92
C ALA A 47 -10.95 17.95 1.53
N LEU A 48 -9.80 17.30 1.61
CA LEU A 48 -8.50 17.89 1.27
C LEU A 48 -8.36 18.23 -0.22
N THR A 49 -8.89 17.38 -1.09
CA THR A 49 -8.69 17.51 -2.55
C THR A 49 -9.86 18.15 -3.27
N GLY A 50 -11.04 18.21 -2.65
CA GLY A 50 -12.28 18.60 -3.30
C GLY A 50 -12.80 17.59 -4.33
N LEU A 51 -12.20 16.38 -4.39
CA LEU A 51 -12.57 15.35 -5.36
C LEU A 51 -13.50 14.30 -4.72
N PRO A 52 -14.55 13.86 -5.43
CA PRO A 52 -15.37 12.75 -4.98
C PRO A 52 -14.57 11.44 -5.10
N ILE A 53 -14.42 10.71 -4.00
CA ILE A 53 -13.77 9.41 -3.97
C ILE A 53 -14.86 8.33 -3.98
N GLN A 54 -15.01 7.64 -5.09
CA GLN A 54 -16.05 6.65 -5.29
C GLN A 54 -15.64 5.26 -4.81
N PHE A 55 -14.35 4.95 -4.87
CA PHE A 55 -13.80 3.64 -4.53
C PHE A 55 -12.58 3.80 -3.65
N ALA A 56 -12.46 2.92 -2.68
CA ALA A 56 -11.31 2.89 -1.78
C ALA A 56 -10.92 1.46 -1.43
N GLY A 57 -9.63 1.25 -1.28
CA GLY A 57 -9.07 -0.01 -0.80
C GLY A 57 -7.90 0.26 0.11
N MET A 58 -7.75 -0.59 1.12
CA MET A 58 -6.64 -0.57 2.05
C MET A 58 -5.93 -1.90 2.04
N ILE A 59 -4.61 -1.86 2.05
CA ILE A 59 -3.74 -3.02 2.24
C ILE A 59 -2.67 -2.66 3.26
N ASP A 60 -2.40 -3.56 4.17
CA ASP A 60 -1.28 -3.39 5.11
C ASP A 60 0.04 -3.93 4.53
N PHE A 61 1.14 -3.70 5.23
CA PHE A 61 2.46 -4.15 4.77
C PHE A 61 2.59 -5.68 4.74
N VAL A 62 1.87 -6.40 5.61
CA VAL A 62 1.86 -7.88 5.60
C VAL A 62 1.18 -8.35 4.32
N GLY A 63 0.07 -7.73 3.96
CA GLY A 63 -0.63 -8.01 2.71
C GLY A 63 0.23 -7.73 1.47
N VAL A 64 0.97 -6.63 1.46
CA VAL A 64 1.92 -6.34 0.37
C VAL A 64 3.01 -7.42 0.28
N GLY A 65 3.55 -7.88 1.42
CA GLY A 65 4.52 -8.98 1.48
C GLY A 65 3.94 -10.30 0.96
N ASN A 66 2.69 -10.62 1.33
CA ASN A 66 1.99 -11.81 0.85
C ASN A 66 1.72 -11.75 -0.66
N MET A 67 1.36 -10.58 -1.20
CA MET A 67 1.20 -10.40 -2.64
C MET A 67 2.55 -10.53 -3.37
N ALA A 68 3.63 -10.02 -2.78
CA ALA A 68 4.98 -10.20 -3.33
C ALA A 68 5.36 -11.69 -3.43
N SER A 69 5.07 -12.48 -2.38
CA SER A 69 5.29 -13.93 -2.41
C SER A 69 4.43 -14.63 -3.45
N ALA A 70 3.17 -14.23 -3.59
CA ALA A 70 2.23 -14.83 -4.55
C ALA A 70 2.69 -14.68 -6.01
N VAL A 71 3.42 -13.62 -6.35
CA VAL A 71 3.99 -13.39 -7.69
C VAL A 71 5.42 -13.94 -7.86
N GLY A 72 5.97 -14.60 -6.82
CA GLY A 72 7.33 -15.16 -6.85
C GLY A 72 8.42 -14.13 -6.61
N GLY A 73 8.14 -13.15 -5.75
CA GLY A 73 9.06 -12.10 -5.35
C GLY A 73 9.02 -10.85 -6.23
N VAL A 74 9.43 -9.74 -5.63
CA VAL A 74 9.51 -8.42 -6.27
C VAL A 74 10.96 -7.98 -6.33
N THR A 75 11.45 -7.72 -7.54
CA THR A 75 12.82 -7.26 -7.74
C THR A 75 12.92 -5.76 -7.51
N VAL A 76 13.81 -5.36 -6.60
CA VAL A 76 14.19 -3.98 -6.32
C VAL A 76 15.66 -3.77 -6.61
N CYS A 77 16.05 -2.55 -6.98
CA CYS A 77 17.43 -2.15 -7.16
C CYS A 77 17.82 -1.19 -6.04
N THR A 78 18.90 -1.51 -5.32
CA THR A 78 19.47 -0.63 -4.31
C THR A 78 20.74 0.02 -4.83
N THR A 79 20.91 1.30 -4.54
CA THR A 79 22.12 2.08 -4.92
C THR A 79 23.21 2.03 -3.86
N GLY A 80 22.92 1.42 -2.72
CA GLY A 80 23.82 1.24 -1.59
C GLY A 80 23.31 0.12 -0.68
N PRO A 81 24.02 -0.17 0.42
CA PRO A 81 23.56 -1.13 1.41
C PRO A 81 22.26 -0.69 2.05
N VAL A 82 21.39 -1.66 2.37
CA VAL A 82 20.16 -1.46 3.14
C VAL A 82 20.18 -2.47 4.29
N VAL A 83 20.68 -2.03 5.44
CA VAL A 83 20.80 -2.87 6.64
C VAL A 83 20.09 -2.19 7.79
N ASP A 84 19.14 -2.88 8.40
CA ASP A 84 18.35 -2.37 9.52
C ASP A 84 18.00 -3.51 10.48
N GLU A 85 18.72 -3.57 11.61
CA GLU A 85 18.53 -4.61 12.62
C GLU A 85 17.11 -4.60 13.22
N SER A 86 16.47 -3.42 13.28
CA SER A 86 15.12 -3.28 13.84
C SER A 86 14.05 -3.97 13.00
N THR A 87 14.27 -4.08 11.70
CA THR A 87 13.36 -4.74 10.76
C THR A 87 13.87 -6.10 10.29
N GLY A 88 15.15 -6.37 10.50
CA GLY A 88 15.82 -7.59 10.08
C GLY A 88 16.19 -7.62 8.59
N ILE A 89 16.16 -6.48 7.89
CA ILE A 89 16.62 -6.41 6.51
C ILE A 89 18.14 -6.34 6.46
N ASP A 90 18.77 -7.17 5.62
CA ASP A 90 20.21 -7.22 5.42
C ASP A 90 20.54 -7.36 3.92
N LEU A 91 20.69 -6.22 3.25
CA LEU A 91 21.14 -6.11 1.86
C LEU A 91 22.48 -5.37 1.85
N PRO A 92 23.62 -6.09 2.02
CA PRO A 92 24.89 -5.46 2.41
C PRO A 92 25.59 -4.67 1.30
N VAL A 93 25.17 -4.82 0.06
CA VAL A 93 25.77 -4.14 -1.11
C VAL A 93 24.71 -3.57 -2.03
N ALA A 94 25.09 -2.60 -2.84
CA ALA A 94 24.23 -2.12 -3.94
C ALA A 94 24.00 -3.27 -4.94
N GLY A 95 22.77 -3.41 -5.43
CA GLY A 95 22.45 -4.48 -6.37
C GLY A 95 20.96 -4.69 -6.60
N GLN A 96 20.66 -5.78 -7.30
CA GLN A 96 19.29 -6.24 -7.50
C GLN A 96 18.99 -7.36 -6.50
N TYR A 97 17.86 -7.21 -5.81
CA TYR A 97 17.36 -8.17 -4.84
C TYR A 97 15.92 -8.54 -5.16
N THR A 98 15.60 -9.81 -5.10
CA THR A 98 14.19 -10.27 -5.22
C THR A 98 13.67 -10.57 -3.83
N LEU A 99 12.75 -9.75 -3.37
CA LEU A 99 12.23 -9.76 -2.01
C LEU A 99 10.82 -10.35 -1.98
N GLU A 100 10.56 -11.22 -1.00
CA GLU A 100 9.24 -11.82 -0.76
C GLU A 100 8.97 -11.96 0.75
N GLY A 101 7.69 -12.12 1.13
CA GLY A 101 7.29 -12.39 2.51
C GLY A 101 7.90 -11.45 3.53
N GLY A 102 8.64 -12.03 4.47
CA GLY A 102 9.28 -11.30 5.57
C GLY A 102 10.34 -10.29 5.12
N GLU A 103 11.11 -10.58 4.08
CA GLU A 103 12.11 -9.65 3.54
C GLU A 103 11.45 -8.44 2.86
N ALA A 104 10.38 -8.67 2.09
CA ALA A 104 9.58 -7.59 1.51
C ALA A 104 8.97 -6.70 2.60
N LEU A 105 8.44 -7.32 3.66
CA LEU A 105 7.91 -6.62 4.82
C LEU A 105 8.99 -5.80 5.54
N ALA A 106 10.16 -6.38 5.78
CA ALA A 106 11.29 -5.71 6.41
C ALA A 106 11.76 -4.51 5.57
N PHE A 107 11.87 -4.67 4.25
CA PHE A 107 12.22 -3.58 3.33
C PHE A 107 11.20 -2.43 3.35
N LEU A 108 9.90 -2.72 3.39
CA LEU A 108 8.84 -1.72 3.45
C LEU A 108 8.80 -0.95 4.78
N ARG A 109 9.29 -1.56 5.86
CA ARG A 109 9.29 -0.99 7.22
C ARG A 109 10.59 -0.29 7.58
N THR A 110 11.70 -0.55 6.87
CA THR A 110 13.00 0.01 7.22
C THR A 110 12.98 1.54 7.18
N ARG A 111 13.62 2.14 8.18
CA ARG A 111 13.82 3.59 8.30
C ARG A 111 15.32 3.94 8.29
N HIS A 112 16.13 3.12 8.91
CA HIS A 112 17.55 3.41 9.17
C HIS A 112 18.48 2.87 8.07
N GLY A 113 18.01 1.92 7.29
CA GLY A 113 18.81 1.27 6.24
C GLY A 113 18.81 1.95 4.87
N VAL A 114 18.10 3.07 4.68
CA VAL A 114 17.95 3.69 3.35
C VAL A 114 18.26 5.18 3.42
N GLY A 115 19.22 5.64 2.61
CA GLY A 115 19.58 7.04 2.47
C GLY A 115 19.97 7.71 3.79
N ASP A 116 19.40 8.86 4.08
CA ASP A 116 19.63 9.65 5.32
C ASP A 116 18.74 9.23 6.51
N GLY A 117 17.93 8.17 6.35
CA GLY A 117 16.99 7.70 7.38
C GLY A 117 15.74 8.57 7.54
N SER A 118 15.53 9.55 6.66
CA SER A 118 14.35 10.41 6.71
C SER A 118 13.07 9.69 6.28
N ASP A 119 11.91 10.21 6.70
CA ASP A 119 10.61 9.71 6.26
C ASP A 119 10.43 9.84 4.73
N LEU A 120 11.06 10.83 4.09
CA LEU A 120 11.02 10.99 2.64
C LEU A 120 11.73 9.85 1.91
N THR A 121 12.85 9.39 2.43
CA THR A 121 13.58 8.24 1.89
C THR A 121 12.77 6.96 2.01
N ARG A 122 12.09 6.76 3.15
CA ARG A 122 11.16 5.61 3.34
C ARG A 122 10.01 5.64 2.33
N ILE A 123 9.36 6.79 2.14
CA ILE A 123 8.28 6.95 1.15
C ILE A 123 8.79 6.60 -0.25
N SER A 124 9.97 7.05 -0.60
CA SER A 124 10.60 6.74 -1.90
C SER A 124 10.82 5.23 -2.07
N SER A 125 11.37 4.54 -1.05
CA SER A 125 11.60 3.08 -1.08
C SER A 125 10.30 2.30 -1.22
N GLN A 126 9.25 2.71 -0.50
CA GLN A 126 7.92 2.12 -0.60
C GLN A 126 7.33 2.31 -2.00
N GLN A 127 7.46 3.51 -2.60
CA GLN A 127 6.99 3.77 -3.96
C GLN A 127 7.73 2.94 -5.01
N VAL A 128 9.04 2.78 -4.87
CA VAL A 128 9.86 1.93 -5.75
C VAL A 128 9.39 0.48 -5.64
N PHE A 129 9.20 -0.03 -4.42
CA PHE A 129 8.73 -1.40 -4.21
C PHE A 129 7.34 -1.63 -4.79
N LEU A 130 6.38 -0.76 -4.48
CA LEU A 130 5.00 -0.86 -4.98
C LEU A 130 4.94 -0.76 -6.52
N SER A 131 5.72 0.13 -7.12
CA SER A 131 5.82 0.23 -8.58
C SER A 131 6.39 -1.05 -9.20
N SER A 132 7.36 -1.68 -8.55
CA SER A 132 7.95 -2.95 -9.00
C SER A 132 6.96 -4.11 -8.82
N LEU A 133 6.20 -4.13 -7.71
CA LEU A 133 5.13 -5.11 -7.50
C LEU A 133 4.05 -5.00 -8.58
N ILE A 134 3.57 -3.79 -8.88
CA ILE A 134 2.56 -3.57 -9.92
C ILE A 134 3.07 -4.05 -11.29
N ARG A 135 4.32 -3.72 -11.64
CA ARG A 135 4.94 -4.23 -12.88
C ARG A 135 5.03 -5.76 -12.92
N LYS A 136 5.39 -6.39 -11.79
CA LYS A 136 5.46 -7.85 -11.68
C LYS A 136 4.07 -8.47 -11.82
N ILE A 137 3.04 -7.91 -11.19
CA ILE A 137 1.65 -8.37 -11.33
C ILE A 137 1.18 -8.28 -12.78
N LYS A 138 1.49 -7.18 -13.48
CA LYS A 138 1.12 -6.96 -14.90
C LYS A 138 1.98 -7.75 -15.88
N SER A 139 3.01 -8.46 -15.44
CA SER A 139 3.89 -9.21 -16.34
C SER A 139 3.22 -10.47 -16.89
N ASP A 140 3.59 -10.86 -18.11
CA ASP A 140 3.12 -12.09 -18.73
C ASP A 140 3.49 -13.33 -17.90
N ASP A 141 4.63 -13.32 -17.24
CA ASP A 141 5.08 -14.38 -16.31
C ASP A 141 4.08 -14.60 -15.14
N THR A 142 3.43 -13.54 -14.67
CA THR A 142 2.42 -13.65 -13.61
C THR A 142 1.04 -13.96 -14.19
N LEU A 143 0.60 -13.23 -15.21
CA LEU A 143 -0.75 -13.34 -15.73
C LEU A 143 -1.01 -14.63 -16.52
N SER A 144 0.03 -15.26 -17.09
CA SER A 144 -0.06 -16.53 -17.78
C SER A 144 0.02 -17.76 -16.85
N ASP A 145 0.36 -17.56 -15.58
CA ASP A 145 0.43 -18.65 -14.60
C ASP A 145 -0.83 -18.67 -13.71
N PRO A 146 -1.75 -19.62 -13.93
CA PRO A 146 -3.00 -19.71 -13.13
C PRO A 146 -2.76 -19.87 -11.63
N LYS A 147 -1.63 -20.47 -11.22
CA LYS A 147 -1.29 -20.64 -9.81
C LYS A 147 -0.91 -19.31 -9.18
N LYS A 148 -0.11 -18.50 -9.86
CA LYS A 148 0.25 -17.15 -9.39
C LYS A 148 -0.97 -16.24 -9.33
N VAL A 149 -1.82 -16.28 -10.35
CA VAL A 149 -3.08 -15.50 -10.38
C VAL A 149 -3.99 -15.89 -9.23
N PHE A 150 -4.17 -17.20 -8.97
CA PHE A 150 -4.98 -17.67 -7.86
C PHE A 150 -4.39 -17.28 -6.48
N ALA A 151 -3.07 -17.45 -6.30
CA ALA A 151 -2.38 -17.06 -5.06
C ALA A 151 -2.46 -15.55 -4.82
N LEU A 152 -2.33 -14.74 -5.88
CA LEU A 152 -2.46 -13.30 -5.81
C LEU A 152 -3.89 -12.88 -5.41
N ALA A 153 -4.91 -13.50 -6.01
CA ALA A 153 -6.31 -13.24 -5.65
C ALA A 153 -6.58 -13.61 -4.18
N GLN A 154 -6.07 -14.75 -3.72
CA GLN A 154 -6.18 -15.15 -2.31
C GLN A 154 -5.46 -14.17 -1.37
N ALA A 155 -4.23 -13.73 -1.72
CA ALA A 155 -3.50 -12.75 -0.94
C ALA A 155 -4.26 -11.42 -0.86
N ALA A 156 -4.86 -10.96 -1.95
CA ALA A 156 -5.69 -9.77 -1.98
C ALA A 156 -6.93 -9.91 -1.09
N LEU A 157 -7.70 -10.97 -1.25
CA LEU A 157 -8.93 -11.21 -0.46
C LEU A 157 -8.66 -11.30 1.05
N ASN A 158 -7.52 -11.87 1.45
CA ASN A 158 -7.19 -12.07 2.86
C ASN A 158 -6.57 -10.84 3.52
N ASN A 159 -6.06 -9.87 2.75
CA ASN A 159 -5.25 -8.77 3.30
C ASN A 159 -5.71 -7.38 2.81
N MET A 160 -6.80 -7.29 2.08
CA MET A 160 -7.36 -6.01 1.63
C MET A 160 -8.73 -5.76 2.24
N SER A 161 -8.94 -4.54 2.70
CA SER A 161 -10.27 -4.00 3.01
C SER A 161 -10.72 -3.13 1.85
N LEU A 162 -11.85 -3.44 1.27
CA LEU A 162 -12.41 -2.73 0.12
C LEU A 162 -13.69 -2.01 0.51
N SER A 163 -13.92 -0.84 -0.08
CA SER A 163 -15.24 -0.19 -0.02
C SER A 163 -16.30 -1.09 -0.68
N SER A 164 -17.55 -0.97 -0.25
CA SER A 164 -18.66 -1.81 -0.75
C SER A 164 -18.78 -1.77 -2.28
N GLY A 165 -18.49 -0.63 -2.91
CA GLY A 165 -18.48 -0.52 -4.36
C GLY A 165 -17.40 -1.36 -5.04
N LEU A 166 -16.21 -1.50 -4.44
CA LEU A 166 -15.15 -2.37 -4.97
C LEU A 166 -15.35 -3.85 -4.63
N ALA A 167 -16.18 -4.16 -3.66
CA ALA A 167 -16.50 -5.55 -3.32
C ALA A 167 -17.48 -6.19 -4.32
N ASP A 168 -18.14 -5.38 -5.17
CA ASP A 168 -19.04 -5.87 -6.21
C ASP A 168 -18.28 -6.26 -7.49
N PRO A 169 -18.37 -7.53 -7.95
CA PRO A 169 -17.66 -8.01 -9.15
C PRO A 169 -18.02 -7.26 -10.44
N TYR A 170 -19.26 -6.79 -10.59
CA TYR A 170 -19.69 -6.01 -11.75
C TYR A 170 -19.02 -4.64 -11.78
N THR A 171 -18.90 -3.99 -10.64
CA THR A 171 -18.19 -2.73 -10.48
C THR A 171 -16.71 -2.91 -10.83
N LEU A 172 -16.05 -3.96 -10.32
CA LEU A 172 -14.65 -4.26 -10.65
C LEU A 172 -14.45 -4.46 -12.15
N ALA A 173 -15.34 -5.19 -12.81
CA ALA A 173 -15.29 -5.38 -14.25
C ALA A 173 -15.48 -4.06 -15.03
N SER A 174 -16.29 -3.14 -14.52
CA SER A 174 -16.57 -1.86 -15.18
C SER A 174 -15.41 -0.86 -15.11
N ILE A 175 -14.56 -0.93 -14.07
CA ILE A 175 -13.39 -0.05 -13.92
C ILE A 175 -12.12 -0.60 -14.58
N GLU A 176 -12.11 -1.88 -15.00
CA GLU A 176 -10.96 -2.51 -15.66
C GLU A 176 -10.41 -1.70 -16.85
N PRO A 177 -11.24 -1.17 -17.77
CA PRO A 177 -10.75 -0.38 -18.89
C PRO A 177 -10.02 0.89 -18.45
N ALA A 178 -10.56 1.59 -17.45
CA ALA A 178 -9.96 2.82 -16.92
C ALA A 178 -8.62 2.58 -16.21
N VAL A 179 -8.46 1.42 -15.56
CA VAL A 179 -7.20 1.03 -14.90
C VAL A 179 -6.13 0.62 -15.91
N LYS A 180 -6.51 0.09 -17.08
CA LYS A 180 -5.56 -0.27 -18.14
C LYS A 180 -4.89 0.93 -18.80
N GLU A 181 -5.55 2.09 -18.75
CA GLU A 181 -5.03 3.34 -19.34
C GLU A 181 -4.09 4.11 -18.40
N LEU A 182 -3.97 3.70 -17.14
CA LEU A 182 -3.05 4.25 -16.12
C LEU A 182 -1.69 3.51 -16.14
#